data_ded122ff21eefab124d6442eee8870f7
#
_entry.id   ded122ff21eefab124d6442eee8870f7
#
_cell.length_a   1.000
_cell.length_b   1.000
_cell.length_c   1.000
_cell.angle_alpha   90.00
_cell.angle_beta   90.00
_cell.angle_gamma   90.00
#
_symmetry.space_group_name_H-M   'P 1'
#
loop_
_entity.id
_entity.type
_entity.pdbx_description
1 polymer ?
#
loop_
_entity_poly.entity_id
_entity_poly.type
_entity_poly.pdbx_seq_one_letter_code
_entity_poly.pdbx_strand_id
1 'polypeptide(L)'
;MNPNYFILNVALLAVGLATGCATEYNIESDHKKVFTDHLVLESKNGQYKEKPGDAEWTETTSRIVAVGCRPEAPAVTAWGGRTDITATGIEGTEGYFRLGRVGRRWVFVDPEGGVNIIRGTQNVAYPESSRFASADDWAAETADLLLTYGFNHADFTGVRPQYQLNARNARILNPAEGRKNSHSVALNMLRSFMWDDARNLSWTYDDTDNNMNRLNLIFEERYETYLDEKTREICAQVADDPYMLGYQLDNELGFRGWDYRYGNQDVLLHKFLALPEAAAARQYAEAFVVEQGLNRAEVMTVTKTADVVRLGLSDAYDEFRSRVAEKYYKQYHDVIRKYDPNHLIFGSRLHSNGKYDKQTLQACAKYCDVVTINYYGVWTPEADFLEEFRSWTGDRPFFVTEFYVKGEDANYDGTPYNNLSGGGWVVPSQIARGDFYQNFCLGLLEADNCAGWTYFAYDDAFTSTADNNSNRGLVSAKFYPWLGFLEGVGRLNRNVYAIMDRFDK
;
A
#
# COMPACT_ATOMS: atom_id res chain seq x y z
N MET A 1 -41.52 2.48 -17.03
CA MET A 1 -41.49 3.01 -15.66
C MET A 1 -40.81 4.34 -15.68
N ASN A 2 -41.36 5.31 -15.00
CA ASN A 2 -41.16 6.77 -15.25
C ASN A 2 -39.81 7.24 -14.68
N PRO A 3 -38.93 7.93 -15.42
CA PRO A 3 -37.58 8.34 -14.98
C PRO A 3 -37.54 9.52 -14.00
N ASN A 4 -38.67 10.02 -13.53
CA ASN A 4 -38.73 11.28 -12.76
C ASN A 4 -38.62 11.14 -11.23
N TYR A 5 -38.33 9.94 -10.68
CA TYR A 5 -38.24 9.77 -9.22
C TYR A 5 -36.82 9.89 -8.64
N PHE A 6 -35.78 10.03 -9.47
CA PHE A 6 -34.40 10.04 -8.99
C PHE A 6 -33.84 11.44 -8.70
N ILE A 7 -34.50 12.50 -9.17
CA ILE A 7 -33.99 13.89 -9.03
C ILE A 7 -34.49 14.58 -7.75
N LEU A 8 -35.55 14.07 -7.12
CA LEU A 8 -36.17 14.78 -5.98
C LEU A 8 -35.53 14.50 -4.62
N ASN A 9 -34.77 13.39 -4.45
CA ASN A 9 -34.16 13.07 -3.17
C ASN A 9 -32.75 13.66 -2.95
N VAL A 10 -32.08 14.13 -3.99
CA VAL A 10 -30.76 14.76 -3.87
C VAL A 10 -30.88 16.24 -3.48
N ALA A 11 -31.98 16.92 -3.84
CA ALA A 11 -32.19 18.34 -3.54
C ALA A 11 -32.58 18.62 -2.07
N LEU A 12 -33.15 17.67 -1.36
CA LEU A 12 -33.58 17.89 0.04
C LEU A 12 -32.50 17.66 1.10
N LEU A 13 -31.45 16.90 0.79
CA LEU A 13 -30.31 16.75 1.71
C LEU A 13 -29.31 17.93 1.65
N ALA A 14 -29.31 18.71 0.57
CA ALA A 14 -28.43 19.86 0.41
C ALA A 14 -28.90 21.11 1.17
N VAL A 15 -30.16 21.19 1.55
CA VAL A 15 -30.74 22.40 2.19
C VAL A 15 -30.61 22.36 3.72
N GLY A 16 -30.44 21.21 4.34
CA GLY A 16 -30.39 21.08 5.80
C GLY A 16 -29.01 21.32 6.44
N LEU A 17 -27.92 21.32 5.67
CA LEU A 17 -26.55 21.46 6.18
C LEU A 17 -25.90 22.82 5.92
N ALA A 18 -26.58 23.73 5.24
CA ALA A 18 -26.02 25.05 4.88
C ALA A 18 -26.27 26.16 5.93
N THR A 19 -27.00 25.90 7.00
CA THR A 19 -27.40 26.95 7.96
C THR A 19 -26.51 27.09 9.20
N GLY A 20 -25.51 26.22 9.36
CA GLY A 20 -24.63 26.26 10.55
C GLY A 20 -23.32 27.06 10.40
N CYS A 21 -22.89 27.37 9.18
CA CYS A 21 -21.59 28.00 8.92
C CYS A 21 -21.67 29.39 8.25
N ALA A 22 -22.85 29.89 7.91
CA ALA A 22 -23.00 31.03 7.01
C ALA A 22 -23.27 32.39 7.69
N THR A 23 -23.33 32.48 9.02
CA THR A 23 -23.82 33.71 9.68
C THR A 23 -22.79 34.61 10.34
N GLU A 24 -21.52 34.32 10.32
CA GLU A 24 -20.52 35.17 11.03
C GLU A 24 -19.27 35.57 10.25
N TYR A 25 -19.13 35.27 8.94
CA TYR A 25 -17.91 35.64 8.22
C TYR A 25 -18.21 36.36 6.91
N ASN A 26 -17.59 37.52 6.74
CA ASN A 26 -17.60 38.32 5.51
C ASN A 26 -16.73 37.58 4.46
N ILE A 27 -17.39 36.90 3.55
CA ILE A 27 -16.84 35.88 2.65
C ILE A 27 -15.77 36.37 1.68
N GLU A 28 -15.70 37.68 1.41
CA GLU A 28 -14.81 38.19 0.36
C GLU A 28 -13.42 38.67 0.82
N SER A 29 -13.21 39.01 2.07
CA SER A 29 -11.92 39.54 2.52
C SER A 29 -10.99 38.56 3.26
N ASP A 30 -11.51 37.42 3.74
CA ASP A 30 -10.78 36.49 4.61
C ASP A 30 -10.69 35.04 4.07
N HIS A 31 -11.04 34.79 2.82
CA HIS A 31 -11.08 33.45 2.23
C HIS A 31 -9.75 32.66 2.44
N LYS A 32 -8.61 33.30 2.31
CA LYS A 32 -7.29 32.68 2.52
C LYS A 32 -7.01 32.32 3.98
N LYS A 33 -7.48 33.15 4.92
CA LYS A 33 -7.19 33.02 6.35
C LYS A 33 -8.08 31.97 7.01
N VAL A 34 -9.39 32.02 6.75
CA VAL A 34 -10.37 31.02 7.19
C VAL A 34 -10.02 29.65 6.64
N PHE A 35 -9.53 29.59 5.42
CA PHE A 35 -9.15 28.39 4.73
C PHE A 35 -7.93 27.71 5.37
N THR A 36 -6.87 28.46 5.73
CA THR A 36 -5.67 27.93 6.36
C THR A 36 -5.91 27.47 7.80
N ASP A 37 -6.81 28.09 8.53
CA ASP A 37 -7.01 27.80 9.95
C ASP A 37 -8.00 26.65 10.21
N HIS A 38 -8.87 26.32 9.24
CA HIS A 38 -9.92 25.31 9.37
C HIS A 38 -9.85 24.20 8.30
N LEU A 39 -8.71 24.03 7.64
CA LEU A 39 -8.56 23.01 6.63
C LEU A 39 -8.69 21.58 7.20
N VAL A 40 -8.18 21.38 8.39
CA VAL A 40 -8.24 20.11 9.11
C VAL A 40 -8.95 20.31 10.43
N LEU A 41 -9.98 19.53 10.68
CA LEU A 41 -10.77 19.54 11.89
C LEU A 41 -10.60 18.23 12.65
N GLU A 42 -10.68 18.29 13.97
CA GLU A 42 -10.78 17.13 14.81
C GLU A 42 -12.24 16.66 14.84
N SER A 43 -12.47 15.40 14.46
CA SER A 43 -13.77 14.75 14.62
C SER A 43 -13.81 14.02 15.95
N LYS A 44 -14.74 14.40 16.82
CA LYS A 44 -14.91 13.79 18.16
C LYS A 44 -15.60 12.42 18.13
N ASN A 45 -16.08 11.98 16.97
CA ASN A 45 -16.98 10.81 16.83
C ASN A 45 -16.32 9.65 16.07
N GLY A 46 -15.00 9.51 16.14
CA GLY A 46 -14.34 8.29 15.64
C GLY A 46 -14.72 7.12 16.54
N GLN A 47 -15.30 6.08 15.96
CA GLN A 47 -15.63 4.83 16.65
C GLN A 47 -15.18 3.64 15.84
N TYR A 48 -14.65 2.63 16.53
CA TYR A 48 -14.24 1.40 15.89
C TYR A 48 -14.44 0.16 16.77
N LYS A 49 -14.44 -1.00 16.15
CA LYS A 49 -14.25 -2.31 16.79
C LYS A 49 -12.95 -2.93 16.30
N GLU A 50 -12.20 -3.57 17.17
CA GLU A 50 -10.95 -4.26 16.78
C GLU A 50 -11.23 -5.50 15.95
N LYS A 51 -12.32 -6.18 16.25
CA LYS A 51 -12.74 -7.42 15.60
C LYS A 51 -14.21 -7.34 15.17
N PRO A 52 -14.57 -8.00 14.06
CA PRO A 52 -15.99 -8.22 13.77
C PRO A 52 -16.65 -8.97 14.92
N GLY A 53 -17.83 -8.52 15.31
CA GLY A 53 -18.61 -9.16 16.39
C GLY A 53 -18.26 -8.72 17.80
N ASP A 54 -17.30 -7.84 18.02
CA ASP A 54 -17.11 -7.19 19.32
C ASP A 54 -18.40 -6.47 19.73
N ALA A 55 -18.76 -6.57 21.02
CA ALA A 55 -20.03 -6.05 21.49
C ALA A 55 -20.05 -4.51 21.59
N GLU A 56 -18.93 -3.91 21.92
CA GLU A 56 -18.80 -2.48 22.23
C GLU A 56 -17.95 -1.73 21.21
N TRP A 57 -18.33 -0.47 20.97
CA TRP A 57 -17.57 0.47 20.19
C TRP A 57 -16.53 1.17 21.04
N THR A 58 -15.29 1.17 20.59
CA THR A 58 -14.24 1.99 21.20
C THR A 58 -14.29 3.38 20.57
N GLU A 59 -14.32 4.40 21.41
CA GLU A 59 -14.25 5.79 20.95
C GLU A 59 -12.80 6.19 20.66
N THR A 60 -12.61 6.98 19.61
CA THR A 60 -11.31 7.54 19.24
C THR A 60 -11.50 8.90 18.60
N THR A 61 -10.41 9.67 18.54
CA THR A 61 -10.38 10.94 17.82
C THR A 61 -9.91 10.72 16.40
N SER A 62 -10.59 11.34 15.44
CA SER A 62 -10.21 11.38 14.03
C SER A 62 -10.04 12.81 13.58
N ARG A 63 -9.09 13.04 12.69
CA ARG A 63 -8.98 14.31 11.96
C ARG A 63 -9.61 14.16 10.59
N ILE A 64 -10.29 15.18 10.16
CA ILE A 64 -10.94 15.23 8.84
C ILE A 64 -10.70 16.59 8.18
N VAL A 65 -10.75 16.60 6.86
CA VAL A 65 -10.76 17.85 6.09
C VAL A 65 -12.12 18.53 6.26
N ALA A 66 -12.14 19.81 6.57
CA ALA A 66 -13.34 20.57 6.82
C ALA A 66 -14.33 20.50 5.66
N VAL A 67 -15.61 20.28 5.98
CA VAL A 67 -16.67 20.22 4.97
C VAL A 67 -16.85 21.61 4.34
N GLY A 68 -16.88 21.66 3.01
CA GLY A 68 -17.06 22.93 2.28
C GLY A 68 -15.78 23.73 2.02
N CYS A 69 -14.65 23.36 2.64
CA CYS A 69 -13.35 23.94 2.28
C CYS A 69 -12.98 23.51 0.87
N ARG A 70 -12.82 24.47 -0.03
CA ARG A 70 -12.39 24.26 -1.41
C ARG A 70 -11.27 25.24 -1.70
N PRO A 71 -10.00 24.85 -1.47
CA PRO A 71 -8.87 25.68 -1.86
C PRO A 71 -8.86 25.90 -3.37
N GLU A 72 -8.23 26.98 -3.75
CA GLU A 72 -7.83 27.12 -5.15
C GLU A 72 -6.87 25.96 -5.48
N ALA A 73 -7.31 25.09 -6.39
CA ALA A 73 -6.48 23.98 -6.82
C ALA A 73 -5.33 24.52 -7.68
N PRO A 74 -4.08 24.10 -7.46
CA PRO A 74 -2.99 24.49 -8.33
C PRO A 74 -3.21 23.92 -9.73
N ALA A 75 -2.61 24.56 -10.74
CA ALA A 75 -2.50 23.96 -12.06
C ALA A 75 -1.73 22.64 -11.95
N VAL A 76 -2.17 21.64 -12.72
CA VAL A 76 -1.61 20.30 -12.67
C VAL A 76 -1.29 19.75 -14.05
N THR A 77 -0.33 18.84 -14.14
CA THR A 77 -0.03 18.02 -15.32
C THR A 77 -1.18 17.06 -15.64
N ALA A 78 -1.09 16.35 -16.74
CA ALA A 78 -2.01 15.27 -17.04
C ALA A 78 -1.98 14.15 -15.96
N TRP A 79 -0.89 13.97 -15.28
CA TRP A 79 -0.70 13.02 -14.16
C TRP A 79 -1.21 13.52 -12.81
N GLY A 80 -1.69 14.76 -12.76
CA GLY A 80 -2.20 15.39 -11.54
C GLY A 80 -1.11 15.93 -10.60
N GLY A 81 0.13 16.00 -11.04
CA GLY A 81 1.21 16.69 -10.32
C GLY A 81 1.09 18.20 -10.46
N ARG A 82 1.27 18.93 -9.37
CA ARG A 82 1.19 20.42 -9.38
C ARG A 82 2.38 21.03 -10.08
N THR A 83 2.14 22.14 -10.81
CA THR A 83 3.14 22.82 -11.65
C THR A 83 3.58 24.18 -11.11
N ASP A 84 2.99 24.64 -10.02
CA ASP A 84 3.29 25.94 -9.39
C ASP A 84 4.51 25.93 -8.47
N ILE A 85 5.05 24.76 -8.19
CA ILE A 85 6.30 24.53 -7.45
C ILE A 85 7.22 23.58 -8.20
N THR A 86 8.51 23.60 -7.88
CA THR A 86 9.52 22.75 -8.51
C THR A 86 10.22 21.89 -7.46
N ALA A 87 10.36 20.61 -7.75
CA ALA A 87 11.18 19.72 -6.94
C ALA A 87 12.68 19.94 -7.19
N THR A 88 13.47 19.70 -6.17
CA THR A 88 14.94 19.71 -6.20
C THR A 88 15.50 18.32 -5.91
N GLY A 89 16.79 18.09 -6.19
CA GLY A 89 17.43 16.80 -5.92
C GLY A 89 16.74 15.64 -6.63
N ILE A 90 16.37 15.85 -7.90
CA ILE A 90 15.61 14.85 -8.66
C ILE A 90 16.49 13.64 -8.98
N GLU A 91 16.01 12.45 -8.59
CA GLU A 91 16.62 11.14 -8.84
C GLU A 91 15.74 10.34 -9.82
N GLY A 92 16.34 9.74 -10.86
CA GLY A 92 15.64 8.91 -11.87
C GLY A 92 15.76 9.45 -13.30
N THR A 93 15.11 8.78 -14.24
CA THR A 93 15.18 9.06 -15.68
C THR A 93 14.07 10.01 -16.12
N GLU A 94 14.42 11.05 -16.89
CA GLU A 94 13.46 12.00 -17.47
C GLU A 94 12.46 11.28 -18.40
N GLY A 95 11.21 11.71 -18.35
CA GLY A 95 10.10 11.07 -19.09
C GLY A 95 9.43 9.92 -18.34
N TYR A 96 9.98 9.53 -17.19
CA TYR A 96 9.41 8.53 -16.28
C TYR A 96 9.09 9.15 -14.93
N PHE A 97 8.44 8.42 -14.03
CA PHE A 97 8.28 8.85 -12.64
C PHE A 97 9.64 8.84 -11.94
N ARG A 98 9.92 9.92 -11.26
CA ARG A 98 11.16 10.17 -10.53
C ARG A 98 10.85 10.55 -9.09
N LEU A 99 11.87 10.62 -8.26
CA LEU A 99 11.79 11.15 -6.90
C LEU A 99 12.44 12.53 -6.84
N GLY A 100 11.96 13.38 -5.94
CA GLY A 100 12.53 14.69 -5.70
C GLY A 100 12.09 15.23 -4.35
N ARG A 101 12.48 16.46 -4.05
CA ARG A 101 12.11 17.11 -2.79
C ARG A 101 11.52 18.49 -3.01
N VAL A 102 10.54 18.84 -2.16
CA VAL A 102 10.06 20.20 -1.96
C VAL A 102 10.37 20.56 -0.50
N GLY A 103 11.37 21.40 -0.29
CA GLY A 103 11.93 21.60 1.05
C GLY A 103 12.47 20.28 1.63
N ARG A 104 11.90 19.82 2.73
CA ARG A 104 12.25 18.53 3.33
C ARG A 104 11.42 17.37 2.80
N ARG A 105 10.26 17.65 2.21
CA ARG A 105 9.29 16.64 1.78
C ARG A 105 9.77 15.88 0.56
N TRP A 106 9.72 14.56 0.63
CA TRP A 106 9.83 13.71 -0.54
C TRP A 106 8.54 13.73 -1.37
N VAL A 107 8.70 13.78 -2.67
CA VAL A 107 7.62 13.80 -3.66
C VAL A 107 7.99 12.94 -4.85
N PHE A 108 6.98 12.46 -5.57
CA PHE A 108 7.21 12.01 -6.93
C PHE A 108 7.26 13.21 -7.88
N VAL A 109 8.06 13.08 -8.92
CA VAL A 109 8.08 13.98 -10.06
C VAL A 109 7.55 13.16 -11.24
N ASP A 110 6.38 13.53 -11.76
CA ASP A 110 5.74 12.79 -12.83
C ASP A 110 6.46 12.99 -14.18
N PRO A 111 6.12 12.23 -15.24
CA PRO A 111 6.78 12.31 -16.53
C PRO A 111 6.79 13.71 -17.19
N GLU A 112 5.83 14.57 -16.84
CA GLU A 112 5.74 15.95 -17.33
C GLU A 112 6.43 16.97 -16.41
N GLY A 113 7.06 16.50 -15.31
CA GLY A 113 7.79 17.32 -14.36
C GLY A 113 6.98 17.88 -13.21
N GLY A 114 5.69 17.53 -13.09
CA GLY A 114 4.82 17.96 -11.99
C GLY A 114 5.17 17.31 -10.67
N VAL A 115 5.06 18.08 -9.58
CA VAL A 115 5.24 17.59 -8.21
C VAL A 115 4.02 16.83 -7.77
N ASN A 116 4.18 15.55 -7.45
CA ASN A 116 3.07 14.64 -7.24
C ASN A 116 3.14 13.89 -5.90
N ILE A 117 1.99 13.75 -5.25
CA ILE A 117 1.74 12.80 -4.18
C ILE A 117 0.85 11.71 -4.76
N ILE A 118 1.30 10.47 -4.75
CA ILE A 118 0.55 9.35 -5.32
C ILE A 118 -0.55 8.90 -4.36
N ARG A 119 -1.76 8.77 -4.89
CA ARG A 119 -2.97 8.34 -4.19
C ARG A 119 -3.68 7.31 -5.04
N GLY A 120 -3.70 6.07 -4.59
CA GLY A 120 -4.20 4.98 -5.42
C GLY A 120 -5.08 3.97 -4.70
N THR A 121 -5.50 2.98 -5.46
CA THR A 121 -6.17 1.78 -4.97
C THR A 121 -5.60 0.54 -5.64
N GLN A 122 -5.65 -0.59 -4.94
CA GLN A 122 -5.15 -1.87 -5.42
C GLN A 122 -6.23 -2.82 -5.90
N ASN A 123 -5.81 -3.88 -6.57
CA ASN A 123 -6.67 -4.95 -7.08
C ASN A 123 -7.74 -4.45 -8.06
N VAL A 124 -7.40 -3.48 -8.90
CA VAL A 124 -8.29 -3.01 -9.96
C VAL A 124 -8.34 -4.09 -11.05
N ALA A 125 -9.38 -4.92 -11.00
CA ALA A 125 -9.55 -6.03 -11.93
C ALA A 125 -10.96 -6.09 -12.48
N TYR A 126 -11.10 -6.44 -13.77
CA TYR A 126 -12.42 -6.61 -14.39
C TYR A 126 -13.09 -7.88 -13.87
N PRO A 127 -14.30 -7.76 -13.35
CA PRO A 127 -15.08 -8.93 -12.92
C PRO A 127 -15.72 -9.63 -14.13
N GLU A 128 -15.66 -10.95 -14.15
CA GLU A 128 -16.29 -11.74 -15.23
C GLU A 128 -17.83 -11.68 -15.18
N SER A 129 -18.42 -11.54 -14.00
CA SER A 129 -19.85 -11.36 -13.82
C SER A 129 -20.12 -10.01 -13.16
N SER A 130 -20.66 -9.06 -13.90
CA SER A 130 -20.85 -7.73 -13.39
C SER A 130 -22.11 -7.07 -13.93
N ARG A 131 -22.45 -5.91 -13.36
CA ARG A 131 -23.53 -5.03 -13.85
C ARG A 131 -23.17 -4.30 -15.16
N PHE A 132 -21.95 -4.39 -15.62
CA PHE A 132 -21.45 -3.68 -16.80
C PHE A 132 -21.83 -4.42 -18.09
N ALA A 133 -22.19 -3.68 -19.11
CA ALA A 133 -22.51 -4.25 -20.43
C ALA A 133 -21.26 -4.81 -21.14
N SER A 134 -20.10 -4.24 -20.85
CA SER A 134 -18.83 -4.67 -21.42
C SER A 134 -17.65 -4.38 -20.48
N ALA A 135 -16.50 -4.93 -20.80
CA ALA A 135 -15.25 -4.61 -20.12
C ALA A 135 -14.84 -3.14 -20.33
N ASP A 136 -15.19 -2.55 -21.47
CA ASP A 136 -14.90 -1.15 -21.78
C ASP A 136 -15.79 -0.22 -20.95
N ASP A 137 -17.05 -0.56 -20.73
CA ASP A 137 -17.95 0.19 -19.85
C ASP A 137 -17.43 0.18 -18.41
N TRP A 138 -17.00 -1.00 -17.91
CA TRP A 138 -16.37 -1.10 -16.62
C TRP A 138 -15.11 -0.22 -16.52
N ALA A 139 -14.24 -0.26 -17.53
CA ALA A 139 -13.01 0.50 -17.53
C ALA A 139 -13.27 2.01 -17.55
N ALA A 140 -14.28 2.46 -18.32
CA ALA A 140 -14.70 3.86 -18.36
C ALA A 140 -15.24 4.31 -17.00
N GLU A 141 -16.19 3.56 -16.42
CA GLU A 141 -16.75 3.92 -15.11
C GLU A 141 -15.70 3.87 -13.99
N THR A 142 -14.74 2.94 -14.05
CA THR A 142 -13.64 2.87 -13.10
C THR A 142 -12.72 4.10 -13.22
N ALA A 143 -12.38 4.50 -14.44
CA ALA A 143 -11.58 5.70 -14.68
C ALA A 143 -12.26 6.96 -14.13
N ASP A 144 -13.55 7.12 -14.43
CA ASP A 144 -14.35 8.26 -13.96
C ASP A 144 -14.48 8.28 -12.43
N LEU A 145 -14.67 7.12 -11.81
CA LEU A 145 -14.70 6.96 -10.35
C LEU A 145 -13.38 7.45 -9.73
N LEU A 146 -12.25 6.94 -10.21
CA LEU A 146 -10.94 7.30 -9.69
C LEU A 146 -10.67 8.81 -9.82
N LEU A 147 -10.94 9.38 -10.98
CA LEU A 147 -10.78 10.83 -11.22
C LEU A 147 -11.69 11.67 -10.31
N THR A 148 -12.97 11.29 -10.21
CA THR A 148 -13.95 12.00 -9.39
C THR A 148 -13.53 12.13 -7.94
N TYR A 149 -12.94 11.06 -7.39
CA TYR A 149 -12.50 11.03 -6.00
C TYR A 149 -11.00 11.33 -5.80
N GLY A 150 -10.35 11.90 -6.84
CA GLY A 150 -9.00 12.46 -6.75
C GLY A 150 -7.88 11.44 -6.65
N PHE A 151 -8.11 10.21 -7.08
CA PHE A 151 -7.05 9.23 -7.28
C PHE A 151 -6.23 9.58 -8.53
N ASN A 152 -4.97 9.15 -8.55
CA ASN A 152 -4.03 9.28 -9.66
C ASN A 152 -3.18 8.01 -9.88
N HIS A 153 -3.59 6.90 -9.24
CA HIS A 153 -2.91 5.62 -9.35
C HIS A 153 -3.93 4.47 -9.26
N ALA A 154 -3.83 3.55 -10.21
CA ALA A 154 -4.63 2.33 -10.25
C ALA A 154 -3.70 1.13 -10.32
N ASP A 155 -3.67 0.30 -9.27
CA ASP A 155 -2.79 -0.85 -9.21
C ASP A 155 -3.53 -2.14 -9.61
N PHE A 156 -2.97 -2.85 -10.58
CA PHE A 156 -3.53 -4.09 -11.12
C PHE A 156 -2.92 -5.33 -10.45
N THR A 157 -2.69 -5.28 -9.15
CA THR A 157 -1.95 -6.31 -8.39
C THR A 157 -2.47 -7.74 -8.59
N GLY A 158 -3.75 -7.93 -8.84
CA GLY A 158 -4.34 -9.25 -9.16
C GLY A 158 -4.10 -9.74 -10.59
N VAL A 159 -3.54 -8.89 -11.47
CA VAL A 159 -3.31 -9.22 -12.88
C VAL A 159 -1.84 -9.57 -13.07
N ARG A 160 -1.56 -10.65 -13.79
CA ARG A 160 -0.17 -11.02 -14.13
C ARG A 160 0.50 -9.87 -14.87
N PRO A 161 1.79 -9.55 -14.61
CA PRO A 161 2.47 -8.39 -15.17
C PRO A 161 2.33 -8.27 -16.69
N GLN A 162 2.45 -9.37 -17.42
CA GLN A 162 2.34 -9.42 -18.87
C GLN A 162 0.94 -9.06 -19.43
N TYR A 163 -0.07 -8.91 -18.58
CA TYR A 163 -1.44 -8.55 -19.01
C TYR A 163 -1.90 -7.18 -18.47
N GLN A 164 -1.04 -6.47 -17.76
CA GLN A 164 -1.42 -5.18 -17.16
C GLN A 164 -1.72 -4.11 -18.20
N LEU A 165 -0.99 -4.11 -19.32
CA LEU A 165 -1.16 -3.13 -20.42
C LEU A 165 -2.13 -3.59 -21.51
N ASN A 166 -3.15 -4.38 -21.17
CA ASN A 166 -4.23 -4.66 -22.12
C ASN A 166 -5.08 -3.40 -22.40
N ALA A 167 -5.85 -3.43 -23.49
CA ALA A 167 -6.65 -2.27 -23.93
C ALA A 167 -7.58 -1.71 -22.83
N ARG A 168 -8.11 -2.56 -21.97
CA ARG A 168 -8.98 -2.21 -20.84
C ARG A 168 -8.23 -1.42 -19.78
N ASN A 169 -7.09 -1.94 -19.33
CA ASN A 169 -6.28 -1.28 -18.31
C ASN A 169 -5.68 0.03 -18.87
N ALA A 170 -5.27 0.04 -20.13
CA ALA A 170 -4.82 1.25 -20.81
C ALA A 170 -5.88 2.37 -20.78
N ARG A 171 -7.18 2.03 -20.88
CA ARG A 171 -8.26 3.01 -20.74
C ARG A 171 -8.38 3.57 -19.32
N ILE A 172 -8.17 2.76 -18.29
CA ILE A 172 -8.16 3.23 -16.90
C ILE A 172 -6.98 4.16 -16.66
N LEU A 173 -5.82 3.83 -17.21
CA LEU A 173 -4.60 4.63 -17.08
C LEU A 173 -4.70 5.94 -17.86
N ASN A 174 -5.40 5.95 -19.00
CA ASN A 174 -5.56 7.12 -19.85
C ASN A 174 -7.05 7.41 -20.13
N PRO A 175 -7.79 7.94 -19.15
CA PRO A 175 -9.20 8.27 -19.30
C PRO A 175 -9.43 9.44 -20.28
N ALA A 176 -10.68 9.55 -20.77
CA ALA A 176 -11.04 10.46 -21.87
C ALA A 176 -10.89 11.95 -21.52
N GLU A 177 -10.91 12.32 -20.25
CA GLU A 177 -10.82 13.72 -19.80
C GLU A 177 -9.38 14.29 -19.69
N GLY A 178 -8.40 13.65 -20.31
CA GLY A 178 -7.01 14.15 -20.36
C GLY A 178 -6.21 13.97 -19.06
N ARG A 179 -6.80 13.43 -17.98
CA ARG A 179 -6.10 13.03 -16.78
C ARG A 179 -5.55 11.62 -16.97
N LYS A 180 -4.46 11.32 -16.30
CA LYS A 180 -3.77 10.02 -16.37
C LYS A 180 -3.64 9.41 -14.99
N ASN A 181 -3.71 8.08 -14.91
CA ASN A 181 -3.37 7.33 -13.72
C ASN A 181 -2.05 6.59 -13.93
N SER A 182 -1.21 6.54 -12.92
CA SER A 182 -0.06 5.64 -12.90
C SER A 182 -0.47 4.24 -12.45
N HIS A 183 0.43 3.27 -12.62
CA HIS A 183 0.31 1.93 -12.05
C HIS A 183 1.67 1.42 -11.56
N SER A 184 1.69 0.29 -10.86
CA SER A 184 2.91 -0.43 -10.50
C SER A 184 2.82 -1.90 -10.89
N VAL A 185 3.99 -2.54 -11.02
CA VAL A 185 4.10 -3.96 -11.36
C VAL A 185 4.58 -4.73 -10.12
N ALA A 186 3.74 -5.62 -9.60
CA ALA A 186 4.10 -6.51 -8.50
C ALA A 186 4.76 -7.78 -9.07
N LEU A 187 6.03 -7.98 -8.80
CA LEU A 187 6.82 -9.09 -9.33
C LEU A 187 6.44 -10.43 -8.68
N ASN A 188 6.33 -10.48 -7.35
CA ASN A 188 5.98 -11.68 -6.57
C ASN A 188 6.79 -12.93 -6.98
N MET A 189 8.09 -12.78 -7.21
CA MET A 189 8.94 -13.82 -7.80
C MET A 189 9.11 -15.05 -6.91
N LEU A 190 9.26 -14.86 -5.60
CA LEU A 190 9.36 -15.98 -4.66
C LEU A 190 8.09 -16.83 -4.66
N ARG A 191 6.92 -16.18 -4.71
CA ARG A 191 5.65 -16.89 -4.81
C ARG A 191 5.52 -17.63 -6.14
N SER A 192 5.87 -16.97 -7.23
CA SER A 192 5.79 -17.57 -8.57
C SER A 192 6.76 -18.72 -8.71
N PHE A 193 8.01 -18.58 -8.28
CA PHE A 193 9.00 -19.65 -8.29
C PHE A 193 8.53 -20.86 -7.48
N MET A 194 7.96 -20.66 -6.32
CA MET A 194 7.42 -21.76 -5.50
C MET A 194 6.34 -22.55 -6.26
N TRP A 195 5.47 -21.87 -7.01
CA TRP A 195 4.42 -22.53 -7.77
C TRP A 195 4.92 -23.18 -9.06
N ASP A 196 5.82 -22.52 -9.76
CA ASP A 196 6.24 -22.90 -11.10
C ASP A 196 7.38 -23.92 -11.09
N ASP A 197 8.36 -23.78 -10.17
CA ASP A 197 9.64 -24.46 -10.27
C ASP A 197 10.15 -25.13 -8.98
N ALA A 198 9.86 -24.56 -7.80
CA ALA A 198 10.39 -25.11 -6.54
C ALA A 198 9.93 -26.55 -6.22
N ARG A 199 8.84 -26.99 -6.84
CA ARG A 199 8.37 -28.40 -6.77
C ARG A 199 9.39 -29.42 -7.29
N ASN A 200 10.37 -28.98 -8.07
CA ASN A 200 11.44 -29.79 -8.63
C ASN A 200 12.73 -29.72 -7.79
N LEU A 201 12.72 -29.06 -6.63
CA LEU A 201 13.84 -29.13 -5.70
C LEU A 201 13.98 -30.52 -5.14
N SER A 202 15.21 -30.93 -4.82
CA SER A 202 15.51 -32.27 -4.28
C SER A 202 14.96 -32.50 -2.88
N TRP A 203 14.44 -31.47 -2.21
CA TRP A 203 13.78 -31.52 -0.91
C TRP A 203 12.35 -30.97 -1.05
N THR A 204 11.42 -31.65 -0.39
CA THR A 204 10.00 -31.23 -0.42
C THR A 204 9.82 -29.97 0.38
N TYR A 205 9.25 -28.98 -0.28
CA TYR A 205 8.74 -27.76 0.35
C TYR A 205 7.41 -28.09 1.03
N ASP A 206 7.26 -27.72 2.29
CA ASP A 206 6.00 -27.88 3.00
C ASP A 206 5.03 -26.79 2.51
N ASP A 207 4.09 -27.15 1.64
CA ASP A 207 3.06 -26.25 1.08
C ASP A 207 2.18 -25.59 2.17
N THR A 208 2.23 -26.10 3.41
CA THR A 208 1.53 -25.50 4.56
C THR A 208 2.29 -24.30 5.14
N ASP A 209 3.55 -24.11 4.79
CA ASP A 209 4.31 -22.92 5.10
C ASP A 209 3.87 -21.78 4.18
N ASN A 210 2.85 -21.09 4.65
CA ASN A 210 2.23 -19.96 3.98
C ASN A 210 3.27 -18.94 3.50
N ASN A 211 2.95 -18.27 2.46
CA ASN A 211 3.53 -17.14 1.72
C ASN A 211 4.73 -16.37 2.32
N MET A 212 5.03 -16.51 3.60
CA MET A 212 5.90 -15.61 4.34
C MET A 212 7.29 -16.17 4.64
N ASN A 213 7.55 -17.45 4.32
CA ASN A 213 8.82 -18.11 4.63
C ASN A 213 9.58 -18.63 3.41
N ARG A 214 9.47 -17.94 2.32
CA ARG A 214 10.14 -18.29 1.08
C ARG A 214 11.56 -17.72 0.98
N LEU A 215 12.01 -16.99 1.99
CA LEU A 215 13.33 -16.36 2.00
C LEU A 215 14.48 -17.35 1.84
N ASN A 216 14.30 -18.61 2.26
CA ASN A 216 15.29 -19.66 2.02
C ASN A 216 15.55 -19.92 0.53
N LEU A 217 14.56 -19.68 -0.35
CA LEU A 217 14.68 -19.93 -1.80
C LEU A 217 15.68 -18.99 -2.49
N ILE A 218 15.93 -17.79 -1.93
CA ILE A 218 16.90 -16.84 -2.52
C ILE A 218 18.35 -17.36 -2.55
N PHE A 219 18.63 -18.47 -1.88
CA PHE A 219 19.93 -19.13 -1.84
C PHE A 219 20.07 -20.22 -2.88
N GLU A 220 18.98 -20.62 -3.56
CA GLU A 220 19.00 -21.66 -4.58
C GLU A 220 19.45 -21.11 -5.94
N GLU A 221 20.42 -21.76 -6.58
CA GLU A 221 20.92 -21.35 -7.91
C GLU A 221 19.80 -21.29 -8.95
N ARG A 222 18.83 -22.21 -8.88
CA ARG A 222 17.65 -22.22 -9.75
C ARG A 222 16.79 -21.00 -9.57
N TYR A 223 16.70 -20.45 -8.35
CA TYR A 223 15.96 -19.21 -8.11
C TYR A 223 16.65 -18.01 -8.77
N GLU A 224 17.95 -17.92 -8.70
CA GLU A 224 18.71 -16.86 -9.37
C GLU A 224 18.47 -16.87 -10.89
N THR A 225 18.50 -18.05 -11.50
CA THR A 225 18.17 -18.24 -12.94
C THR A 225 16.73 -17.82 -13.24
N TYR A 226 15.77 -18.29 -12.44
CA TYR A 226 14.35 -17.95 -12.58
C TYR A 226 14.11 -16.47 -12.46
N LEU A 227 14.71 -15.82 -11.45
CA LEU A 227 14.60 -14.37 -11.21
C LEU A 227 15.11 -13.58 -12.43
N ASP A 228 16.26 -13.94 -12.98
CA ASP A 228 16.84 -13.29 -14.17
C ASP A 228 15.93 -13.43 -15.40
N GLU A 229 15.47 -14.65 -15.68
CA GLU A 229 14.63 -14.93 -16.85
C GLU A 229 13.28 -14.23 -16.77
N LYS A 230 12.60 -14.32 -15.62
CA LYS A 230 11.28 -13.72 -15.44
C LYS A 230 11.32 -12.20 -15.38
N THR A 231 12.33 -11.63 -14.75
CA THR A 231 12.52 -10.18 -14.76
C THR A 231 12.77 -9.67 -16.18
N ARG A 232 13.60 -10.35 -16.97
CA ARG A 232 13.81 -10.00 -18.38
C ARG A 232 12.51 -10.03 -19.18
N GLU A 233 11.68 -11.10 -19.01
CA GLU A 233 10.39 -11.25 -19.70
C GLU A 233 9.42 -10.11 -19.34
N ILE A 234 9.38 -9.68 -18.08
CA ILE A 234 8.51 -8.61 -17.61
C ILE A 234 9.03 -7.25 -18.09
N CYS A 235 10.31 -6.95 -17.88
CA CYS A 235 10.91 -5.69 -18.29
C CYS A 235 10.78 -5.45 -19.80
N ALA A 236 10.91 -6.50 -20.63
CA ALA A 236 10.70 -6.40 -22.06
C ALA A 236 9.31 -5.86 -22.47
N GLN A 237 8.35 -5.89 -21.57
CA GLN A 237 6.98 -5.45 -21.85
C GLN A 237 6.65 -4.09 -21.24
N VAL A 238 7.37 -3.66 -20.19
CA VAL A 238 7.01 -2.48 -19.40
C VAL A 238 8.13 -1.46 -19.24
N ALA A 239 9.38 -1.75 -19.65
CA ALA A 239 10.52 -0.85 -19.45
C ALA A 239 10.40 0.50 -20.16
N ASP A 240 9.56 0.58 -21.19
CA ASP A 240 9.27 1.82 -21.96
C ASP A 240 7.89 2.43 -21.59
N ASP A 241 7.23 1.95 -20.52
CA ASP A 241 5.90 2.40 -20.17
C ASP A 241 5.92 3.65 -19.26
N PRO A 242 5.58 4.85 -19.76
CA PRO A 242 5.60 6.07 -18.95
C PRO A 242 4.49 6.12 -17.88
N TYR A 243 3.50 5.20 -17.92
CA TYR A 243 2.45 5.10 -16.91
C TYR A 243 2.91 4.32 -15.68
N MET A 244 3.99 3.57 -15.79
CA MET A 244 4.48 2.74 -14.71
C MET A 244 5.24 3.59 -13.68
N LEU A 245 4.81 3.50 -12.41
CA LEU A 245 5.48 4.14 -11.28
C LEU A 245 6.75 3.38 -10.90
N GLY A 246 6.69 2.05 -10.91
CA GLY A 246 7.82 1.19 -10.60
C GLY A 246 7.45 -0.26 -10.28
N TYR A 247 8.47 -1.04 -9.91
CA TYR A 247 8.35 -2.45 -9.54
C TYR A 247 8.15 -2.60 -8.03
N GLN A 248 7.07 -3.24 -7.60
CA GLN A 248 6.92 -3.77 -6.25
C GLN A 248 7.49 -5.19 -6.23
N LEU A 249 8.23 -5.53 -5.18
CA LEU A 249 8.86 -6.85 -5.07
C LEU A 249 7.86 -7.92 -4.60
N ASP A 250 8.24 -8.78 -3.66
CA ASP A 250 7.31 -9.74 -3.06
C ASP A 250 6.44 -9.08 -1.98
N ASN A 251 5.35 -9.75 -1.60
CA ASN A 251 4.43 -9.24 -0.59
C ASN A 251 4.70 -9.84 0.78
N GLU A 252 4.86 -8.96 1.80
CA GLU A 252 4.80 -9.30 3.23
C GLU A 252 5.76 -10.40 3.66
N LEU A 253 7.02 -10.32 3.22
CA LEU A 253 8.02 -11.32 3.60
C LEU A 253 8.36 -11.26 5.09
N GLY A 254 8.47 -12.42 5.70
CA GLY A 254 8.66 -12.57 7.12
C GLY A 254 10.13 -12.60 7.56
N PHE A 255 10.90 -11.54 7.34
CA PHE A 255 12.29 -11.47 7.80
C PHE A 255 12.41 -11.57 9.32
N ARG A 256 11.54 -10.87 10.06
CA ARG A 256 11.48 -10.90 11.53
C ARG A 256 10.16 -11.47 12.03
N GLY A 257 9.89 -12.72 11.74
CA GLY A 257 8.60 -13.27 12.09
C GLY A 257 7.52 -12.95 11.07
N TRP A 258 6.26 -13.10 11.45
CA TRP A 258 5.13 -13.27 10.57
C TRP A 258 5.25 -14.57 9.79
N ASP A 259 5.22 -15.63 10.55
CA ASP A 259 5.14 -16.98 10.06
C ASP A 259 3.83 -17.58 10.56
N TYR A 260 3.10 -18.22 9.68
CA TYR A 260 1.84 -18.86 10.07
C TYR A 260 2.02 -19.88 11.21
N ARG A 261 3.15 -20.58 11.22
CA ARG A 261 3.51 -21.58 12.24
C ARG A 261 4.02 -20.95 13.53
N TYR A 262 4.85 -19.93 13.44
CA TYR A 262 5.57 -19.36 14.57
C TYR A 262 5.03 -17.96 14.97
N GLY A 263 4.04 -17.42 14.22
CA GLY A 263 3.54 -16.08 14.45
C GLY A 263 4.60 -15.00 14.25
N ASN A 264 4.62 -14.01 15.11
CA ASN A 264 5.56 -12.88 15.05
C ASN A 264 6.87 -13.14 15.81
N GLN A 265 7.46 -14.32 15.70
CA GLN A 265 8.68 -14.69 16.40
C GLN A 265 9.93 -14.51 15.54
N ASP A 266 11.01 -14.03 16.14
CA ASP A 266 12.31 -13.89 15.50
C ASP A 266 13.07 -15.24 15.53
N VAL A 267 12.83 -16.05 14.53
CA VAL A 267 13.36 -17.42 14.48
C VAL A 267 13.99 -17.78 13.13
N LEU A 268 14.36 -16.80 12.32
CA LEU A 268 14.81 -17.02 10.93
C LEU A 268 16.04 -17.93 10.85
N LEU A 269 17.07 -17.71 11.70
CA LEU A 269 18.27 -18.54 11.75
C LEU A 269 17.94 -19.99 12.09
N HIS A 270 17.13 -20.20 13.14
CA HIS A 270 16.69 -21.54 13.54
C HIS A 270 15.95 -22.25 12.40
N LYS A 271 15.05 -21.55 11.69
CA LYS A 271 14.32 -22.11 10.57
C LYS A 271 15.23 -22.57 9.44
N PHE A 272 16.23 -21.78 9.10
CA PHE A 272 17.18 -22.15 8.04
C PHE A 272 17.99 -23.39 8.45
N LEU A 273 18.44 -23.46 9.70
CA LEU A 273 19.15 -24.63 10.22
C LEU A 273 18.27 -25.90 10.28
N ALA A 274 16.96 -25.76 10.38
CA ALA A 274 16.02 -26.88 10.40
C ALA A 274 15.68 -27.43 9.01
N LEU A 275 16.08 -26.74 7.92
CA LEU A 275 15.88 -27.23 6.56
C LEU A 275 16.67 -28.53 6.29
N PRO A 276 16.30 -29.31 5.25
CA PRO A 276 17.08 -30.45 4.80
C PRO A 276 18.53 -30.09 4.48
N GLU A 277 19.45 -31.04 4.64
CA GLU A 277 20.91 -30.82 4.43
C GLU A 277 21.24 -30.34 2.99
N ALA A 278 20.44 -30.73 2.04
CA ALA A 278 20.60 -30.34 0.63
C ALA A 278 20.20 -28.87 0.36
N ALA A 279 19.46 -28.22 1.27
CA ALA A 279 19.01 -26.85 1.07
C ALA A 279 20.18 -25.86 1.19
N ALA A 280 20.38 -25.02 0.18
CA ALA A 280 21.45 -24.03 0.16
C ALA A 280 21.34 -23.01 1.31
N ALA A 281 20.11 -22.64 1.70
CA ALA A 281 19.87 -21.78 2.85
C ALA A 281 20.35 -22.42 4.19
N ARG A 282 20.19 -23.74 4.37
CA ARG A 282 20.75 -24.43 5.54
C ARG A 282 22.28 -24.37 5.53
N GLN A 283 22.90 -24.67 4.40
CA GLN A 283 24.36 -24.60 4.28
C GLN A 283 24.88 -23.20 4.62
N TYR A 284 24.18 -22.16 4.16
CA TYR A 284 24.49 -20.77 4.51
C TYR A 284 24.37 -20.52 6.02
N ALA A 285 23.29 -20.99 6.65
CA ALA A 285 23.06 -20.83 8.10
C ALA A 285 24.10 -21.60 8.94
N GLU A 286 24.49 -22.82 8.52
CA GLU A 286 25.57 -23.60 9.19
C GLU A 286 26.91 -22.85 9.09
N ALA A 287 27.25 -22.29 7.92
CA ALA A 287 28.46 -21.48 7.76
C ALA A 287 28.43 -20.23 8.64
N PHE A 288 27.28 -19.55 8.74
CA PHE A 288 27.10 -18.40 9.62
C PHE A 288 27.30 -18.76 11.10
N VAL A 289 26.73 -19.88 11.57
CA VAL A 289 26.91 -20.35 12.95
C VAL A 289 28.38 -20.57 13.27
N VAL A 290 29.13 -21.19 12.35
CA VAL A 290 30.58 -21.41 12.49
C VAL A 290 31.34 -20.07 12.49
N GLU A 291 31.05 -19.17 11.56
CA GLU A 291 31.67 -17.84 11.46
C GLU A 291 31.50 -17.02 12.73
N GLN A 292 30.28 -17.05 13.30
CA GLN A 292 29.93 -16.29 14.50
C GLN A 292 30.34 -17.00 15.80
N GLY A 293 30.91 -18.19 15.72
CA GLY A 293 31.29 -18.98 16.90
C GLY A 293 30.10 -19.39 17.78
N LEU A 294 28.91 -19.56 17.23
CA LEU A 294 27.70 -19.88 17.96
C LEU A 294 27.65 -21.37 18.29
N ASN A 295 27.03 -21.71 19.43
CA ASN A 295 26.71 -23.07 19.76
C ASN A 295 25.46 -23.54 18.99
N ARG A 296 25.65 -24.34 17.93
CA ARG A 296 24.55 -24.83 17.10
C ARG A 296 23.45 -25.54 17.89
N ALA A 297 23.81 -26.35 18.87
CA ALA A 297 22.81 -27.07 19.66
C ALA A 297 21.95 -26.12 20.48
N GLU A 298 22.52 -25.02 20.95
CA GLU A 298 21.82 -23.96 21.67
C GLU A 298 20.89 -23.16 20.72
N VAL A 299 21.38 -22.78 19.54
CA VAL A 299 20.55 -22.12 18.49
C VAL A 299 19.34 -22.98 18.13
N MET A 300 19.50 -24.30 18.02
CA MET A 300 18.42 -25.24 17.73
C MET A 300 17.36 -25.36 18.83
N THR A 301 17.59 -24.81 20.03
CA THR A 301 16.57 -24.73 21.09
C THR A 301 15.66 -23.49 20.98
N VAL A 302 15.97 -22.56 20.09
CA VAL A 302 15.18 -21.33 19.88
C VAL A 302 13.85 -21.70 19.22
N THR A 303 12.74 -21.32 19.85
CA THR A 303 11.38 -21.47 19.30
C THR A 303 10.59 -20.16 19.27
N LYS A 304 11.09 -19.14 19.95
CA LYS A 304 10.45 -17.81 20.05
C LYS A 304 11.50 -16.73 20.35
N THR A 305 11.14 -15.49 20.09
CA THR A 305 11.99 -14.32 20.33
C THR A 305 12.55 -14.26 21.77
N ALA A 306 11.76 -14.65 22.77
CA ALA A 306 12.22 -14.67 24.15
C ALA A 306 13.41 -15.64 24.39
N ASP A 307 13.52 -16.72 23.61
CA ASP A 307 14.66 -17.63 23.69
C ASP A 307 15.92 -16.98 23.14
N VAL A 308 15.80 -16.23 22.03
CA VAL A 308 16.92 -15.48 21.45
C VAL A 308 17.51 -14.50 22.48
N VAL A 309 16.64 -13.74 23.16
CA VAL A 309 17.05 -12.79 24.23
C VAL A 309 17.68 -13.53 25.42
N ARG A 310 17.03 -14.58 25.91
CA ARG A 310 17.50 -15.36 27.06
C ARG A 310 18.86 -16.01 26.84
N LEU A 311 19.16 -16.43 25.61
CA LEU A 311 20.41 -17.04 25.20
C LEU A 311 21.50 -16.04 24.81
N GLY A 312 21.20 -14.74 24.80
CA GLY A 312 22.14 -13.69 24.39
C GLY A 312 22.47 -13.71 22.89
N LEU A 313 21.55 -14.21 22.05
CA LEU A 313 21.74 -14.40 20.62
C LEU A 313 21.20 -13.22 19.78
N SER A 314 20.71 -12.14 20.39
CA SER A 314 20.04 -11.04 19.69
C SER A 314 20.90 -10.43 18.57
N ASP A 315 22.16 -10.11 18.83
CA ASP A 315 23.07 -9.53 17.84
C ASP A 315 23.32 -10.48 16.66
N ALA A 316 23.46 -11.78 16.93
CA ALA A 316 23.66 -12.77 15.88
C ALA A 316 22.41 -12.97 15.02
N TYR A 317 21.21 -12.92 15.60
CA TYR A 317 19.96 -12.99 14.86
C TYR A 317 19.71 -11.73 14.04
N ASP A 318 20.04 -10.57 14.57
CA ASP A 318 19.97 -9.29 13.84
C ASP A 318 20.94 -9.28 12.64
N GLU A 319 22.17 -9.73 12.84
CA GLU A 319 23.17 -9.84 11.76
C GLU A 319 22.76 -10.87 10.70
N PHE A 320 22.27 -12.04 11.10
CA PHE A 320 21.79 -13.04 10.16
C PHE A 320 20.64 -12.49 9.29
N ARG A 321 19.68 -11.83 9.92
CA ARG A 321 18.53 -11.22 9.25
C ARG A 321 18.97 -10.09 8.31
N SER A 322 19.91 -9.26 8.74
CA SER A 322 20.51 -8.21 7.90
C SER A 322 21.12 -8.80 6.63
N ARG A 323 21.93 -9.84 6.72
CA ARG A 323 22.55 -10.52 5.57
C ARG A 323 21.54 -11.17 4.63
N VAL A 324 20.50 -11.77 5.16
CA VAL A 324 19.41 -12.36 4.35
C VAL A 324 18.64 -11.26 3.62
N ALA A 325 18.31 -10.17 4.31
CA ALA A 325 17.63 -9.03 3.72
C ALA A 325 18.49 -8.35 2.63
N GLU A 326 19.78 -8.13 2.90
CA GLU A 326 20.69 -7.56 1.90
C GLU A 326 20.79 -8.43 0.65
N LYS A 327 20.93 -9.76 0.81
CA LYS A 327 20.96 -10.67 -0.34
C LYS A 327 19.69 -10.57 -1.17
N TYR A 328 18.52 -10.58 -0.51
CA TYR A 328 17.23 -10.47 -1.16
C TYR A 328 17.10 -9.18 -1.97
N TYR A 329 17.22 -8.02 -1.34
CA TYR A 329 17.04 -6.75 -2.03
C TYR A 329 18.09 -6.49 -3.10
N LYS A 330 19.34 -6.91 -2.86
CA LYS A 330 20.42 -6.79 -3.85
C LYS A 330 20.15 -7.62 -5.11
N GLN A 331 19.69 -8.86 -4.99
CA GLN A 331 19.38 -9.71 -6.14
C GLN A 331 18.30 -9.06 -7.03
N TYR A 332 17.23 -8.55 -6.41
CA TYR A 332 16.19 -7.85 -7.17
C TYR A 332 16.68 -6.56 -7.80
N HIS A 333 17.37 -5.73 -7.04
CA HIS A 333 17.95 -4.50 -7.56
C HIS A 333 18.82 -4.76 -8.79
N ASP A 334 19.78 -5.66 -8.68
CA ASP A 334 20.75 -5.92 -9.75
C ASP A 334 20.07 -6.46 -11.01
N VAL A 335 19.09 -7.34 -10.85
CA VAL A 335 18.41 -7.92 -11.99
C VAL A 335 17.42 -6.96 -12.66
N ILE A 336 16.70 -6.16 -11.88
CA ILE A 336 15.82 -5.12 -12.44
C ILE A 336 16.66 -4.10 -13.19
N ARG A 337 17.70 -3.54 -12.57
CA ARG A 337 18.56 -2.51 -13.20
C ARG A 337 19.28 -3.01 -14.46
N LYS A 338 19.52 -4.32 -14.57
CA LYS A 338 20.07 -4.96 -15.78
C LYS A 338 19.14 -4.82 -16.99
N TYR A 339 17.83 -4.87 -16.78
CA TYR A 339 16.83 -4.89 -17.84
C TYR A 339 15.98 -3.62 -17.93
N ASP A 340 15.87 -2.88 -16.83
CA ASP A 340 15.13 -1.62 -16.76
C ASP A 340 15.86 -0.60 -15.85
N PRO A 341 16.61 0.32 -16.45
CA PRO A 341 17.28 1.40 -15.72
C PRO A 341 16.35 2.57 -15.38
N ASN A 342 15.12 2.62 -15.91
CA ASN A 342 14.26 3.80 -15.93
C ASN A 342 13.30 3.87 -14.73
N HIS A 343 12.64 2.76 -14.43
CA HIS A 343 11.58 2.74 -13.43
C HIS A 343 12.11 2.58 -12.01
N LEU A 344 11.34 3.09 -11.06
CA LEU A 344 11.65 3.02 -9.64
C LEU A 344 11.52 1.56 -9.12
N ILE A 345 12.33 1.22 -8.13
CA ILE A 345 12.24 -0.05 -7.39
C ILE A 345 11.63 0.25 -6.03
N PHE A 346 10.47 -0.34 -5.79
CA PHE A 346 9.76 -0.32 -4.53
C PHE A 346 10.13 -1.54 -3.68
N GLY A 347 9.94 -1.44 -2.36
CA GLY A 347 10.23 -2.54 -1.45
C GLY A 347 9.24 -3.71 -1.53
N SER A 348 9.29 -4.56 -0.52
CA SER A 348 8.51 -5.81 -0.42
C SER A 348 7.26 -5.69 0.46
N ARG A 349 6.69 -4.50 0.60
CA ARG A 349 5.40 -4.27 1.27
C ARG A 349 5.37 -4.87 2.69
N LEU A 350 6.38 -4.52 3.49
CA LEU A 350 6.61 -5.11 4.81
C LEU A 350 5.40 -4.93 5.74
N HIS A 351 5.01 -6.01 6.41
CA HIS A 351 3.82 -6.06 7.26
C HIS A 351 4.16 -6.56 8.67
N SER A 352 3.23 -6.35 9.60
CA SER A 352 3.33 -6.83 10.98
C SER A 352 4.68 -6.44 11.62
N ASN A 353 5.40 -7.36 12.29
CA ASN A 353 6.71 -7.07 12.86
C ASN A 353 7.79 -6.73 11.82
N GLY A 354 7.61 -7.12 10.56
CA GLY A 354 8.54 -6.80 9.48
C GLY A 354 8.65 -5.31 9.19
N LYS A 355 7.56 -4.55 9.35
CA LYS A 355 7.59 -3.08 9.16
C LYS A 355 8.34 -2.33 10.26
N TYR A 356 8.53 -2.98 11.43
CA TYR A 356 9.30 -2.44 12.57
C TYR A 356 10.72 -3.04 12.66
N ASP A 357 11.16 -3.77 11.65
CA ASP A 357 12.47 -4.41 11.65
C ASP A 357 13.54 -3.51 11.01
N LYS A 358 14.35 -2.88 11.86
CA LYS A 358 15.41 -1.97 11.45
C LYS A 358 16.34 -2.58 10.40
N GLN A 359 16.79 -3.82 10.58
CA GLN A 359 17.74 -4.48 9.69
C GLN A 359 17.16 -4.68 8.28
N THR A 360 15.92 -5.13 8.20
CA THR A 360 15.22 -5.29 6.92
C THR A 360 14.96 -3.95 6.24
N LEU A 361 14.54 -2.93 7.01
CA LEU A 361 14.29 -1.59 6.49
C LEU A 361 15.57 -0.93 5.96
N GLN A 362 16.71 -1.10 6.64
CA GLN A 362 18.01 -0.60 6.18
C GLN A 362 18.43 -1.27 4.87
N ALA A 363 18.28 -2.59 4.75
CA ALA A 363 18.58 -3.32 3.53
C ALA A 363 17.65 -2.88 2.37
N CYS A 364 16.34 -2.72 2.64
CA CYS A 364 15.39 -2.19 1.67
C CYS A 364 15.80 -0.80 1.19
N ALA A 365 16.07 0.13 2.09
CA ALA A 365 16.46 1.50 1.78
C ALA A 365 17.78 1.62 0.99
N LYS A 366 18.68 0.63 1.13
CA LYS A 366 19.96 0.57 0.41
C LYS A 366 19.80 0.19 -1.06
N TYR A 367 18.82 -0.66 -1.39
CA TYR A 367 18.66 -1.23 -2.73
C TYR A 367 17.37 -0.83 -3.44
N CYS A 368 16.40 -0.24 -2.73
CA CYS A 368 15.16 0.25 -3.32
C CYS A 368 15.14 1.78 -3.33
N ASP A 369 14.50 2.35 -4.34
CA ASP A 369 14.30 3.80 -4.43
C ASP A 369 13.25 4.28 -3.42
N VAL A 370 12.24 3.44 -3.15
CA VAL A 370 11.13 3.71 -2.23
C VAL A 370 10.94 2.52 -1.29
N VAL A 371 10.91 2.77 0.01
CA VAL A 371 10.59 1.73 1.00
C VAL A 371 9.08 1.55 1.10
N THR A 372 8.58 0.32 1.10
CA THR A 372 7.13 0.06 1.14
C THR A 372 6.70 -0.72 2.37
N ILE A 373 5.57 -0.32 2.93
CA ILE A 373 4.95 -1.00 4.06
C ILE A 373 3.44 -1.18 3.86
N ASN A 374 2.90 -2.31 4.32
CA ASN A 374 1.47 -2.52 4.53
C ASN A 374 1.16 -2.11 5.97
N TYR A 375 0.40 -1.00 6.13
CA TYR A 375 0.30 -0.35 7.43
C TYR A 375 -1.07 -0.58 8.07
N TYR A 376 -1.20 -1.71 8.70
CA TYR A 376 -2.39 -2.12 9.44
C TYR A 376 -2.19 -2.03 10.96
N GLY A 377 -3.30 -2.13 11.70
CA GLY A 377 -3.31 -2.27 13.15
C GLY A 377 -3.19 -0.97 13.92
N VAL A 378 -3.26 0.19 13.26
CA VAL A 378 -3.27 1.51 13.89
C VAL A 378 -4.39 2.37 13.35
N TRP A 379 -4.97 3.22 14.19
CA TRP A 379 -6.01 4.17 13.80
C TRP A 379 -5.43 5.41 13.12
N THR A 380 -4.33 5.88 13.66
CA THR A 380 -3.53 7.00 13.12
C THR A 380 -2.09 6.50 12.98
N PRO A 381 -1.37 6.84 11.89
CA PRO A 381 0.04 6.54 11.77
C PRO A 381 0.82 7.01 13.01
N GLU A 382 1.69 6.14 13.52
CA GLU A 382 2.42 6.34 14.77
C GLU A 382 3.61 7.29 14.53
N ALA A 383 3.54 8.52 15.02
CA ALA A 383 4.56 9.54 14.77
C ALA A 383 5.97 9.09 15.21
N ASP A 384 6.08 8.49 16.41
CA ASP A 384 7.37 7.99 16.92
C ASP A 384 7.96 6.90 16.04
N PHE A 385 7.12 5.96 15.57
CA PHE A 385 7.56 4.94 14.62
C PHE A 385 8.02 5.55 13.30
N LEU A 386 7.31 6.53 12.76
CA LEU A 386 7.68 7.16 11.49
C LEU A 386 8.99 7.95 11.59
N GLU A 387 9.30 8.52 12.76
CA GLU A 387 10.59 9.16 13.03
C GLU A 387 11.73 8.13 13.13
N GLU A 388 11.53 7.04 13.87
CA GLU A 388 12.47 5.92 13.92
C GLU A 388 12.70 5.32 12.54
N PHE A 389 11.62 5.05 11.79
CA PHE A 389 11.65 4.56 10.41
C PHE A 389 12.53 5.46 9.52
N ARG A 390 12.33 6.78 9.58
CA ARG A 390 13.17 7.75 8.87
C ARG A 390 14.64 7.60 9.23
N SER A 391 14.94 7.50 10.52
CA SER A 391 16.31 7.30 11.02
C SER A 391 16.94 6.01 10.48
N TRP A 392 16.18 4.92 10.48
CA TRP A 392 16.67 3.61 10.02
C TRP A 392 16.88 3.55 8.51
N THR A 393 16.03 4.22 7.74
CA THR A 393 16.09 4.23 6.27
C THR A 393 16.99 5.31 5.68
N GLY A 394 17.67 6.11 6.52
CA GLY A 394 18.48 7.23 6.05
C GLY A 394 17.67 8.29 5.30
N ASP A 395 16.47 8.56 5.77
CA ASP A 395 15.50 9.52 5.20
C ASP A 395 15.07 9.18 3.75
N ARG A 396 15.11 7.91 3.34
CA ARG A 396 14.50 7.48 2.06
C ARG A 396 12.99 7.70 2.06
N PRO A 397 12.37 7.97 0.90
CA PRO A 397 10.92 8.06 0.82
C PRO A 397 10.29 6.72 1.09
N PHE A 398 9.12 6.75 1.72
CA PHE A 398 8.30 5.55 1.85
C PHE A 398 6.93 5.71 1.21
N PHE A 399 6.31 4.56 0.95
CA PHE A 399 5.00 4.44 0.37
C PHE A 399 4.18 3.39 1.13
N VAL A 400 2.97 3.74 1.52
CA VAL A 400 2.05 2.78 2.15
C VAL A 400 1.28 2.05 1.07
N THR A 401 1.54 0.76 0.94
CA THR A 401 0.96 -0.07 -0.13
C THR A 401 -0.39 -0.67 0.23
N GLU A 402 -0.68 -0.85 1.52
CA GLU A 402 -1.99 -1.34 1.96
C GLU A 402 -2.39 -0.73 3.31
N PHE A 403 -3.63 -0.30 3.38
CA PHE A 403 -4.40 -0.04 4.58
C PHE A 403 -5.88 -0.05 4.22
N TYR A 404 -6.75 -0.40 5.13
CA TYR A 404 -8.19 -0.31 4.96
C TYR A 404 -8.94 -0.26 6.28
N VAL A 405 -10.23 0.02 6.19
CA VAL A 405 -11.22 -0.05 7.26
C VAL A 405 -12.49 -0.66 6.69
N LYS A 406 -13.23 -1.39 7.53
CA LYS A 406 -14.45 -2.12 7.17
C LYS A 406 -15.67 -1.40 7.76
N GLY A 407 -16.78 -1.36 7.01
CA GLY A 407 -18.05 -0.79 7.46
C GLY A 407 -19.02 -1.88 7.93
N GLU A 408 -19.64 -1.70 9.11
CA GLU A 408 -20.64 -2.65 9.65
C GLU A 408 -21.99 -2.53 8.95
N ASP A 409 -22.30 -1.37 8.36
CA ASP A 409 -23.54 -1.09 7.63
C ASP A 409 -23.60 -1.71 6.23
N ALA A 410 -22.55 -2.36 5.78
CA ALA A 410 -22.49 -2.99 4.46
C ALA A 410 -23.33 -4.25 4.39
N ASN A 411 -23.99 -4.43 3.25
CA ASN A 411 -24.77 -5.65 2.98
C ASN A 411 -24.66 -6.07 1.51
N TYR A 412 -24.91 -7.35 1.26
CA TYR A 412 -25.05 -7.94 -0.05
C TYR A 412 -26.46 -8.49 -0.20
N ASP A 413 -27.31 -7.84 -1.03
CA ASP A 413 -28.72 -8.21 -1.22
C ASP A 413 -29.51 -8.33 0.10
N GLY A 414 -29.29 -7.42 1.03
CA GLY A 414 -29.95 -7.42 2.33
C GLY A 414 -29.30 -8.32 3.38
N THR A 415 -28.27 -9.09 3.02
CA THR A 415 -27.48 -9.89 3.97
C THR A 415 -26.30 -9.06 4.45
N PRO A 416 -26.19 -8.74 5.76
CA PRO A 416 -25.06 -8.01 6.29
C PRO A 416 -23.72 -8.71 6.04
N TYR A 417 -22.66 -7.95 5.78
CA TYR A 417 -21.32 -8.50 5.77
C TYR A 417 -20.89 -8.94 7.19
N ASN A 418 -20.24 -10.09 7.32
CA ASN A 418 -19.66 -10.52 8.59
C ASN A 418 -18.28 -9.88 8.87
N ASN A 419 -17.65 -9.29 7.86
CA ASN A 419 -16.35 -8.63 7.94
C ASN A 419 -15.19 -9.50 8.49
N LEU A 420 -15.28 -10.82 8.36
CA LEU A 420 -14.29 -11.77 8.91
C LEU A 420 -13.02 -11.86 8.04
N SER A 421 -13.08 -11.51 6.75
CA SER A 421 -11.92 -11.55 5.88
C SER A 421 -10.95 -10.43 6.20
N GLY A 422 -9.69 -10.80 6.47
CA GLY A 422 -8.59 -9.88 6.74
C GLY A 422 -8.67 -9.17 8.09
N GLY A 423 -7.58 -8.55 8.50
CA GLY A 423 -7.47 -7.72 9.71
C GLY A 423 -8.16 -6.37 9.58
N GLY A 424 -7.69 -5.37 10.35
CA GLY A 424 -8.14 -3.99 10.30
C GLY A 424 -9.38 -3.70 11.16
N TRP A 425 -9.67 -2.43 11.27
CA TRP A 425 -10.77 -1.90 12.09
C TRP A 425 -12.13 -2.11 11.44
N VAL A 426 -13.16 -2.21 12.25
CA VAL A 426 -14.56 -2.12 11.81
C VAL A 426 -15.15 -0.82 12.36
N VAL A 427 -15.84 -0.06 11.53
CA VAL A 427 -16.50 1.21 11.88
C VAL A 427 -18.00 1.13 11.60
N PRO A 428 -18.83 1.99 12.20
CA PRO A 428 -20.29 1.85 12.12
C PRO A 428 -20.88 2.06 10.72
N SER A 429 -20.24 2.87 9.88
CA SER A 429 -20.84 3.28 8.60
C SER A 429 -19.82 3.61 7.52
N GLN A 430 -20.30 3.76 6.28
CA GLN A 430 -19.50 4.22 5.15
C GLN A 430 -18.95 5.63 5.36
N ILE A 431 -19.68 6.51 6.05
CA ILE A 431 -19.18 7.86 6.41
C ILE A 431 -17.98 7.72 7.36
N ALA A 432 -18.11 6.89 8.38
CA ALA A 432 -17.02 6.62 9.32
C ALA A 432 -15.79 5.98 8.65
N ARG A 433 -15.99 5.16 7.59
CA ARG A 433 -14.89 4.69 6.73
C ARG A 433 -14.14 5.87 6.08
N GLY A 434 -14.90 6.84 5.55
CA GLY A 434 -14.35 8.05 4.95
C GLY A 434 -13.60 8.92 5.97
N ASP A 435 -14.06 8.99 7.20
CA ASP A 435 -13.38 9.72 8.29
C ASP A 435 -12.07 9.02 8.69
N PHE A 436 -12.08 7.70 8.81
CA PHE A 436 -10.84 6.91 9.03
C PHE A 436 -9.81 7.15 7.93
N TYR A 437 -10.23 7.07 6.65
CA TYR A 437 -9.33 7.31 5.52
C TYR A 437 -8.66 8.68 5.62
N GLN A 438 -9.45 9.73 5.90
CA GLN A 438 -8.92 11.07 6.07
C GLN A 438 -7.94 11.16 7.23
N ASN A 439 -8.31 10.63 8.40
CA ASN A 439 -7.45 10.64 9.58
C ASN A 439 -6.11 9.93 9.32
N PHE A 440 -6.16 8.75 8.71
CA PHE A 440 -4.98 7.96 8.41
C PHE A 440 -4.06 8.67 7.41
N CYS A 441 -4.61 9.15 6.30
CA CYS A 441 -3.84 9.83 5.27
C CYS A 441 -3.32 11.21 5.71
N LEU A 442 -4.02 11.92 6.60
CA LEU A 442 -3.49 13.14 7.23
C LEU A 442 -2.23 12.83 8.06
N GLY A 443 -2.25 11.74 8.84
CA GLY A 443 -1.06 11.29 9.56
C GLY A 443 0.11 10.90 8.64
N LEU A 444 -0.18 10.31 7.47
CA LEU A 444 0.85 10.04 6.47
C LEU A 444 1.42 11.33 5.86
N LEU A 445 0.56 12.33 5.58
CA LEU A 445 1.00 13.61 5.02
C LEU A 445 1.82 14.45 6.01
N GLU A 446 1.68 14.26 7.32
CA GLU A 446 2.56 14.90 8.31
C GLU A 446 4.00 14.36 8.25
N ALA A 447 4.19 13.12 7.83
CA ALA A 447 5.51 12.57 7.58
C ALA A 447 6.04 13.07 6.22
N ASP A 448 6.99 14.00 6.25
CA ASP A 448 7.54 14.62 5.04
C ASP A 448 8.37 13.66 4.16
N ASN A 449 8.60 12.42 4.60
CA ASN A 449 9.15 11.33 3.79
C ASN A 449 8.09 10.33 3.27
N CYS A 450 6.79 10.54 3.53
CA CYS A 450 5.72 9.78 2.87
C CYS A 450 5.43 10.37 1.49
N ALA A 451 5.71 9.63 0.42
CA ALA A 451 5.50 10.08 -0.94
C ALA A 451 4.11 9.70 -1.52
N GLY A 452 3.37 8.82 -0.84
CA GLY A 452 2.03 8.41 -1.26
C GLY A 452 1.55 7.13 -0.63
N TRP A 453 0.38 6.69 -1.10
CA TRP A 453 -0.30 5.49 -0.59
C TRP A 453 -1.25 4.86 -1.59
N THR A 454 -1.58 3.57 -1.36
CA THR A 454 -2.69 2.87 -2.00
C THR A 454 -3.62 2.27 -0.95
N TYR A 455 -4.92 2.44 -1.18
CA TYR A 455 -5.96 1.85 -0.35
C TYR A 455 -6.27 0.41 -0.83
N PHE A 456 -6.42 -0.52 0.08
CA PHE A 456 -6.72 -1.92 -0.22
C PHE A 456 -8.19 -2.26 0.14
N ALA A 457 -9.10 -2.37 -0.84
CA ALA A 457 -8.81 -2.50 -2.25
C ALA A 457 -9.87 -1.77 -3.12
N TYR A 458 -9.87 -2.05 -4.44
CA TYR A 458 -10.88 -1.50 -5.35
C TYR A 458 -12.28 -2.03 -5.05
N ASP A 459 -12.42 -3.34 -4.86
CA ASP A 459 -13.70 -3.98 -4.57
C ASP A 459 -13.72 -4.72 -3.23
N ASP A 460 -14.93 -4.98 -2.74
CA ASP A 460 -15.14 -5.76 -1.54
C ASP A 460 -14.72 -7.22 -1.73
N ALA A 461 -14.13 -7.81 -0.70
CA ALA A 461 -13.95 -9.26 -0.66
C ALA A 461 -15.29 -9.94 -0.33
N PHE A 462 -15.80 -10.71 -1.27
CA PHE A 462 -17.02 -11.48 -1.11
C PHE A 462 -16.88 -12.87 -1.70
N THR A 463 -17.26 -13.87 -0.92
CA THR A 463 -17.42 -15.24 -1.40
C THR A 463 -18.87 -15.68 -1.24
N SER A 464 -19.41 -16.39 -2.19
CA SER A 464 -20.79 -16.86 -2.19
C SER A 464 -21.15 -17.79 -1.01
N THR A 465 -20.17 -18.29 -0.30
CA THR A 465 -20.30 -19.14 0.89
C THR A 465 -20.47 -18.36 2.19
N ALA A 466 -20.64 -17.03 2.14
CA ALA A 466 -21.02 -16.14 3.23
C ALA A 466 -20.07 -16.06 4.47
N ASP A 467 -19.15 -17.00 4.64
CA ASP A 467 -18.42 -17.15 5.89
C ASP A 467 -17.16 -16.26 5.98
N ASN A 468 -16.78 -15.61 4.90
CA ASN A 468 -15.54 -14.83 4.85
C ASN A 468 -15.65 -13.64 3.88
N ASN A 469 -16.42 -12.62 4.25
CA ASN A 469 -16.55 -11.39 3.47
C ASN A 469 -15.96 -10.17 4.21
N SER A 470 -15.72 -9.09 3.48
CA SER A 470 -15.14 -7.87 4.03
C SER A 470 -15.51 -6.65 3.20
N ASN A 471 -16.15 -5.67 3.83
CA ASN A 471 -16.44 -4.37 3.24
C ASN A 471 -15.19 -3.48 3.29
N ARG A 472 -14.25 -3.72 2.42
CA ARG A 472 -13.00 -2.96 2.30
C ARG A 472 -12.84 -2.23 0.97
N GLY A 473 -13.75 -2.45 0.02
CA GLY A 473 -13.69 -1.89 -1.32
C GLY A 473 -14.05 -0.40 -1.41
N LEU A 474 -13.61 0.24 -2.49
CA LEU A 474 -14.19 1.50 -2.97
C LEU A 474 -15.60 1.24 -3.50
N VAL A 475 -15.79 0.08 -4.09
CA VAL A 475 -17.06 -0.41 -4.61
C VAL A 475 -17.46 -1.71 -3.91
N SER A 476 -18.74 -2.00 -3.90
CA SER A 476 -19.29 -3.26 -3.39
C SER A 476 -18.84 -4.45 -4.26
N ALA A 477 -19.08 -5.67 -3.79
CA ALA A 477 -18.87 -6.88 -4.59
C ALA A 477 -19.73 -6.95 -5.87
N LYS A 478 -20.70 -6.05 -6.02
CA LYS A 478 -21.49 -5.82 -7.25
C LYS A 478 -21.04 -4.58 -8.02
N PHE A 479 -19.92 -3.98 -7.64
CA PHE A 479 -19.32 -2.82 -8.28
C PHE A 479 -20.17 -1.54 -8.21
N TYR A 480 -21.01 -1.39 -7.18
CA TYR A 480 -21.66 -0.12 -6.86
C TYR A 480 -20.76 0.67 -5.90
N PRO A 481 -20.53 1.97 -6.19
CA PRO A 481 -19.70 2.82 -5.34
C PRO A 481 -20.25 2.98 -3.91
N TRP A 482 -19.38 2.90 -2.92
CA TRP A 482 -19.69 3.22 -1.53
C TRP A 482 -19.63 4.75 -1.33
N LEU A 483 -20.69 5.47 -1.72
CA LEU A 483 -20.69 6.95 -1.79
C LEU A 483 -20.31 7.61 -0.46
N GLY A 484 -20.83 7.14 0.68
CA GLY A 484 -20.47 7.70 1.98
C GLY A 484 -18.98 7.61 2.30
N PHE A 485 -18.32 6.52 1.89
CA PHE A 485 -16.88 6.35 2.00
C PHE A 485 -16.13 7.26 1.02
N LEU A 486 -16.52 7.22 -0.24
CA LEU A 486 -15.84 7.94 -1.32
C LEU A 486 -15.91 9.46 -1.17
N GLU A 487 -16.96 10.01 -0.58
CA GLU A 487 -17.03 11.44 -0.27
C GLU A 487 -15.92 11.87 0.71
N GLY A 488 -15.65 11.07 1.75
CA GLY A 488 -14.52 11.30 2.65
C GLY A 488 -13.16 11.19 1.95
N VAL A 489 -12.98 10.15 1.15
CA VAL A 489 -11.78 9.93 0.32
C VAL A 489 -11.54 11.12 -0.60
N GLY A 490 -12.55 11.49 -1.38
CA GLY A 490 -12.44 12.59 -2.34
C GLY A 490 -12.18 13.94 -1.68
N ARG A 491 -12.69 14.16 -0.46
CA ARG A 491 -12.45 15.39 0.29
C ARG A 491 -10.96 15.54 0.62
N LEU A 492 -10.28 14.48 1.05
CA LEU A 492 -8.84 14.53 1.30
C LEU A 492 -8.05 14.58 -0.01
N ASN A 493 -8.33 13.67 -0.95
CA ASN A 493 -7.52 13.52 -2.15
C ASN A 493 -7.48 14.78 -3.03
N ARG A 494 -8.63 15.47 -3.18
CA ARG A 494 -8.71 16.74 -3.94
C ARG A 494 -8.02 17.90 -3.25
N ASN A 495 -7.83 17.83 -1.93
CA ASN A 495 -7.19 18.89 -1.14
C ASN A 495 -5.74 18.57 -0.77
N VAL A 496 -5.16 17.50 -1.28
CA VAL A 496 -3.84 16.99 -0.86
C VAL A 496 -2.74 18.05 -0.92
N TYR A 497 -2.72 18.89 -1.95
CA TYR A 497 -1.69 19.92 -2.10
C TYR A 497 -1.85 21.07 -1.12
N ALA A 498 -3.06 21.50 -0.83
CA ALA A 498 -3.32 22.50 0.20
C ALA A 498 -2.97 21.99 1.61
N ILE A 499 -3.21 20.71 1.85
CA ILE A 499 -2.82 20.04 3.11
C ILE A 499 -1.29 19.95 3.21
N MET A 500 -0.63 19.54 2.12
CA MET A 500 0.82 19.52 2.02
C MET A 500 1.43 20.89 2.36
N ASP A 501 0.95 21.96 1.71
CA ASP A 501 1.41 23.33 1.94
C ASP A 501 1.19 23.81 3.38
N ARG A 502 0.17 23.26 4.07
CA ARG A 502 -0.06 23.55 5.48
C ARG A 502 0.95 22.85 6.39
N PHE A 503 1.24 21.58 6.13
CA PHE A 503 2.14 20.80 6.99
C PHE A 503 3.62 21.15 6.77
N ASP A 504 3.98 21.68 5.60
CA ASP A 504 5.36 22.02 5.24
C ASP A 504 5.76 23.47 5.62
N LYS A 505 4.85 24.23 6.25
CA LYS A 505 5.11 25.57 6.81
C LYS A 505 5.77 25.48 8.18
#